data_9a1d6b48608c06c738707c65cae39eb8
#
_entry.id   9a1d6b48608c06c738707c65cae39eb8
#
_cell.length_a   1.000
_cell.length_b   1.000
_cell.length_c   1.000
_cell.angle_alpha   90.00
_cell.angle_beta   90.00
_cell.angle_gamma   90.00
#
_symmetry.space_group_name_H-M   'P 1'
#
loop_
_entity.id
_entity.type
_entity.pdbx_description
1 polymer ?
#
loop_
_entity_poly.entity_id
_entity_poly.type
_entity_poly.pdbx_seq_one_letter_code
_entity_poly.pdbx_strand_id
1 'polypeptide(L)'
;MSNDTYTVVSTMKNESPYILDWVAHYKALGFDHILVCTNDCTDPTVDMLLRLQELGFVTHHPTIVRKAGIHRSALRQASRRYDIVMDATWVFVCDVDEYLNVHMGDGSVRALVQGSGKDTDVISVPWRVFGPDGVDKLIDKPVTQQFTKGEFEWDEKERPTTGKFVKSIYTNQDKFQRMGLHAPVSLEEHVGTTKRVLPGGADYVVDGKRTDNPPLFTHAQVNHYALRSMESFLIKRARGRANHSSHVLGMEYWDRFNLNDEKDTSIDRYKSATEKLVKELKADKMLGELHKKAVAWHKRKAGAMKMDPEMDELTVPLLQSVKA
;
A
#
# COMPACT_ATOMS: atom_id res chain seq x y z
N MET A 1 -26.23 0.98 -14.34
CA MET A 1 -25.00 0.90 -13.51
C MET A 1 -23.87 1.38 -14.39
N SER A 2 -22.97 2.25 -13.91
CA SER A 2 -21.82 2.68 -14.71
C SER A 2 -20.93 1.46 -15.02
N ASN A 3 -20.41 1.39 -16.24
CA ASN A 3 -19.45 0.35 -16.66
C ASN A 3 -18.01 0.72 -16.22
N ASP A 4 -17.87 1.49 -15.14
CA ASP A 4 -16.56 1.93 -14.66
C ASP A 4 -15.70 0.76 -14.24
N THR A 5 -14.45 0.78 -14.67
CA THR A 5 -13.42 -0.18 -14.33
C THR A 5 -12.40 0.44 -13.37
N TYR A 6 -11.99 -0.33 -12.37
CA TYR A 6 -11.09 0.10 -11.29
C TYR A 6 -9.82 -0.73 -11.32
N THR A 7 -8.69 -0.08 -11.51
CA THR A 7 -7.37 -0.74 -11.53
C THR A 7 -6.49 -0.25 -10.38
N VAL A 8 -5.95 -1.18 -9.60
CA VAL A 8 -4.89 -0.86 -8.65
C VAL A 8 -3.53 -1.24 -9.22
N VAL A 9 -2.56 -0.34 -9.07
CA VAL A 9 -1.17 -0.51 -9.53
C VAL A 9 -0.23 -0.45 -8.34
N SER A 10 0.62 -1.45 -8.16
CA SER A 10 1.61 -1.52 -7.09
C SER A 10 3.01 -1.81 -7.60
N THR A 11 4.01 -1.43 -6.79
CA THR A 11 5.41 -1.82 -6.99
C THR A 11 5.87 -2.63 -5.79
N MET A 12 6.46 -3.81 -6.04
CA MET A 12 6.86 -4.73 -4.99
C MET A 12 8.30 -5.19 -5.16
N LYS A 13 9.03 -5.31 -4.05
CA LYS A 13 10.36 -5.94 -3.98
C LYS A 13 10.48 -6.70 -2.67
N ASN A 14 10.63 -8.03 -2.74
CA ASN A 14 10.76 -8.91 -1.57
C ASN A 14 9.59 -8.75 -0.58
N GLU A 15 8.36 -8.89 -1.07
CA GLU A 15 7.11 -8.74 -0.31
C GLU A 15 6.28 -10.02 -0.25
N SER A 16 6.88 -11.15 -0.60
CA SER A 16 6.17 -12.41 -0.81
C SER A 16 5.21 -12.85 0.32
N PRO A 17 5.47 -12.67 1.63
CA PRO A 17 4.53 -13.10 2.68
C PRO A 17 3.21 -12.34 2.68
N TYR A 18 3.17 -11.14 2.10
CA TYR A 18 2.04 -10.22 2.18
C TYR A 18 1.17 -10.21 0.92
N ILE A 19 1.64 -10.82 -0.18
CA ILE A 19 0.98 -10.73 -1.49
C ILE A 19 -0.45 -11.26 -1.45
N LEU A 20 -0.67 -12.44 -0.84
CA LEU A 20 -1.99 -13.08 -0.85
C LEU A 20 -3.03 -12.26 -0.07
N ASP A 21 -2.63 -11.73 1.07
CA ASP A 21 -3.46 -10.86 1.90
C ASP A 21 -3.81 -9.55 1.16
N TRP A 22 -2.81 -8.90 0.60
CA TRP A 22 -2.97 -7.66 -0.12
C TRP A 22 -3.85 -7.82 -1.39
N VAL A 23 -3.61 -8.85 -2.19
CA VAL A 23 -4.43 -9.15 -3.38
C VAL A 23 -5.88 -9.45 -2.99
N ALA A 24 -6.09 -10.25 -1.95
CA ALA A 24 -7.42 -10.58 -1.46
C ALA A 24 -8.18 -9.34 -0.96
N HIS A 25 -7.48 -8.42 -0.28
CA HIS A 25 -8.06 -7.17 0.18
C HIS A 25 -8.54 -6.29 -0.98
N TYR A 26 -7.70 -6.06 -2.00
CA TYR A 26 -8.09 -5.23 -3.14
C TYR A 26 -9.18 -5.88 -4.01
N LYS A 27 -9.23 -7.20 -4.09
CA LYS A 27 -10.37 -7.91 -4.69
C LYS A 27 -11.65 -7.76 -3.86
N ALA A 28 -11.57 -7.80 -2.53
CA ALA A 28 -12.71 -7.58 -1.65
C ALA A 28 -13.26 -6.14 -1.73
N LEU A 29 -12.41 -5.15 -2.01
CA LEU A 29 -12.79 -3.77 -2.28
C LEU A 29 -13.51 -3.57 -3.63
N GLY A 30 -13.47 -4.57 -4.52
CA GLY A 30 -14.10 -4.50 -5.84
C GLY A 30 -13.23 -3.89 -6.93
N PHE A 31 -11.90 -3.93 -6.80
CA PHE A 31 -11.01 -3.63 -7.93
C PHE A 31 -11.08 -4.74 -8.97
N ASP A 32 -11.36 -4.36 -10.22
CA ASP A 32 -11.46 -5.28 -11.35
C ASP A 32 -10.08 -5.86 -11.68
N HIS A 33 -9.07 -4.99 -11.74
CA HIS A 33 -7.71 -5.33 -12.14
C HIS A 33 -6.67 -4.95 -11.09
N ILE A 34 -5.67 -5.80 -10.97
CA ILE A 34 -4.50 -5.60 -10.12
C ILE A 34 -3.25 -5.76 -10.97
N LEU A 35 -2.46 -4.69 -11.13
CA LEU A 35 -1.16 -4.73 -11.79
C LEU A 35 -0.05 -4.60 -10.76
N VAL A 36 0.86 -5.56 -10.72
CA VAL A 36 2.03 -5.53 -9.83
C VAL A 36 3.32 -5.47 -10.63
N CYS A 37 4.08 -4.41 -10.42
CA CYS A 37 5.41 -4.22 -10.99
C CYS A 37 6.47 -4.67 -9.99
N THR A 38 7.47 -5.44 -10.44
CA THR A 38 8.57 -5.90 -9.59
C THR A 38 9.93 -5.49 -10.15
N ASN A 39 10.94 -5.42 -9.28
CA ASN A 39 12.35 -5.32 -9.66
C ASN A 39 13.23 -6.03 -8.62
N ASP A 40 14.28 -6.68 -9.07
CA ASP A 40 15.36 -7.26 -8.26
C ASP A 40 14.89 -8.04 -7.03
N CYS A 41 13.83 -8.84 -7.18
CA CYS A 41 13.34 -9.70 -6.11
C CYS A 41 14.27 -10.91 -5.91
N THR A 42 14.53 -11.25 -4.64
CA THR A 42 15.38 -12.38 -4.23
C THR A 42 14.62 -13.40 -3.35
N ASP A 43 13.35 -13.13 -3.10
CA ASP A 43 12.40 -13.99 -2.40
C ASP A 43 11.35 -14.55 -3.39
N PRO A 44 10.39 -15.38 -2.97
CA PRO A 44 9.36 -15.92 -3.86
C PRO A 44 8.36 -14.92 -4.46
N THR A 45 8.54 -13.59 -4.33
CA THR A 45 7.60 -12.56 -4.83
C THR A 45 7.21 -12.78 -6.30
N VAL A 46 8.21 -12.95 -7.18
CA VAL A 46 7.95 -13.10 -8.63
C VAL A 46 7.21 -14.39 -8.93
N ASP A 47 7.64 -15.52 -8.35
CA ASP A 47 7.02 -16.82 -8.58
C ASP A 47 5.54 -16.82 -8.13
N MET A 48 5.24 -16.20 -6.99
CA MET A 48 3.87 -16.06 -6.50
C MET A 48 3.02 -15.20 -7.43
N LEU A 49 3.56 -14.08 -7.93
CA LEU A 49 2.84 -13.20 -8.86
C LEU A 49 2.59 -13.85 -10.21
N LEU A 50 3.54 -14.62 -10.73
CA LEU A 50 3.35 -15.41 -11.95
C LEU A 50 2.24 -16.44 -11.78
N ARG A 51 2.22 -17.15 -10.63
CA ARG A 51 1.13 -18.09 -10.36
C ARG A 51 -0.22 -17.41 -10.21
N LEU A 52 -0.29 -16.27 -9.51
CA LEU A 52 -1.51 -15.45 -9.40
C LEU A 52 -1.98 -14.92 -10.77
N GLN A 53 -1.05 -14.62 -11.68
CA GLN A 53 -1.38 -14.22 -13.06
C GLN A 53 -1.98 -15.39 -13.84
N GLU A 54 -1.40 -16.60 -13.75
CA GLU A 54 -1.97 -17.81 -14.37
C GLU A 54 -3.39 -18.09 -13.87
N LEU A 55 -3.66 -17.80 -12.60
CA LEU A 55 -4.98 -17.94 -11.97
C LEU A 55 -5.93 -16.77 -12.26
N GLY A 56 -5.49 -15.73 -12.97
CA GLY A 56 -6.30 -14.57 -13.36
C GLY A 56 -6.53 -13.53 -12.26
N PHE A 57 -5.77 -13.55 -11.17
CA PHE A 57 -5.95 -12.60 -10.06
C PHE A 57 -5.18 -11.31 -10.24
N VAL A 58 -4.01 -11.36 -10.88
CA VAL A 58 -3.14 -10.20 -11.09
C VAL A 58 -2.56 -10.21 -12.50
N THR A 59 -2.04 -9.05 -12.92
CA THR A 59 -1.11 -8.94 -14.02
C THR A 59 0.26 -8.58 -13.45
N HIS A 60 1.30 -9.31 -13.80
CA HIS A 60 2.67 -9.07 -13.34
C HIS A 60 3.51 -8.35 -14.41
N HIS A 61 4.30 -7.36 -14.00
CA HIS A 61 5.24 -6.65 -14.85
C HIS A 61 6.66 -6.62 -14.25
N PRO A 62 7.66 -7.25 -14.90
CA PRO A 62 9.05 -7.07 -14.51
C PRO A 62 9.55 -5.69 -14.99
N THR A 63 9.88 -4.83 -14.04
CA THR A 63 10.27 -3.44 -14.32
C THR A 63 11.70 -3.36 -14.84
N ILE A 64 11.88 -2.73 -15.98
CA ILE A 64 13.22 -2.31 -16.46
C ILE A 64 13.52 -0.95 -15.83
N VAL A 65 14.39 -0.94 -14.82
CA VAL A 65 14.77 0.29 -14.11
C VAL A 65 15.56 1.22 -15.04
N ARG A 66 15.14 2.49 -15.12
CA ARG A 66 15.76 3.55 -15.91
C ARG A 66 16.27 4.67 -14.98
N LYS A 67 16.96 5.67 -15.55
CA LYS A 67 17.52 6.84 -14.82
C LYS A 67 16.51 7.58 -13.93
N ALA A 68 15.21 7.50 -14.24
CA ALA A 68 14.14 8.12 -13.46
C ALA A 68 13.90 7.47 -12.08
N GLY A 69 14.56 6.35 -11.78
CA GLY A 69 14.38 5.57 -10.57
C GLY A 69 13.30 4.48 -10.72
N ILE A 70 13.21 3.60 -9.72
CA ILE A 70 12.43 2.35 -9.76
C ILE A 70 10.94 2.65 -9.98
N HIS A 71 10.31 3.40 -9.08
CA HIS A 71 8.87 3.67 -9.14
C HIS A 71 8.45 4.41 -10.42
N ARG A 72 9.19 5.45 -10.81
CA ARG A 72 8.89 6.17 -12.06
C ARG A 72 9.01 5.28 -13.28
N SER A 73 10.01 4.37 -13.29
CA SER A 73 10.18 3.42 -14.38
C SER A 73 9.02 2.44 -14.44
N ALA A 74 8.62 1.88 -13.30
CA ALA A 74 7.50 0.95 -13.17
C ALA A 74 6.19 1.58 -13.64
N LEU A 75 5.81 2.70 -13.04
CA LEU A 75 4.55 3.39 -13.36
C LEU A 75 4.48 3.84 -14.82
N ARG A 76 5.60 4.35 -15.39
CA ARG A 76 5.66 4.72 -16.79
C ARG A 76 5.51 3.52 -17.74
N GLN A 77 6.06 2.36 -17.37
CA GLN A 77 5.91 1.14 -18.17
C GLN A 77 4.51 0.57 -18.03
N ALA A 78 3.93 0.59 -16.82
CA ALA A 78 2.56 0.17 -16.55
C ALA A 78 1.55 0.97 -17.40
N SER A 79 1.63 2.30 -17.40
CA SER A 79 0.71 3.19 -18.11
C SER A 79 0.82 3.17 -19.64
N ARG A 80 1.75 2.41 -20.21
CA ARG A 80 2.00 2.36 -21.66
C ARG A 80 1.91 0.97 -22.28
N ARG A 81 1.72 -0.06 -21.46
CA ARG A 81 1.84 -1.45 -21.91
C ARG A 81 0.62 -2.30 -21.59
N TYR A 82 -0.26 -1.84 -20.73
CA TYR A 82 -1.34 -2.66 -20.21
C TYR A 82 -2.68 -1.97 -20.37
N ASP A 83 -3.54 -2.55 -21.21
CA ASP A 83 -4.90 -2.06 -21.46
C ASP A 83 -5.70 -1.95 -20.16
N ILE A 84 -5.49 -2.87 -19.20
CA ILE A 84 -6.12 -2.80 -17.87
C ILE A 84 -5.76 -1.53 -17.06
N VAL A 85 -4.73 -0.79 -17.49
CA VAL A 85 -4.38 0.53 -16.94
C VAL A 85 -4.78 1.64 -17.90
N MET A 86 -4.55 1.46 -19.22
CA MET A 86 -4.83 2.50 -20.23
C MET A 86 -6.32 2.74 -20.37
N ASP A 87 -7.13 1.69 -20.32
CA ASP A 87 -8.59 1.74 -20.51
C ASP A 87 -9.35 1.79 -19.16
N ALA A 88 -8.67 1.80 -18.02
CA ALA A 88 -9.31 1.89 -16.72
C ALA A 88 -10.04 3.23 -16.57
N THR A 89 -11.26 3.21 -16.03
CA THR A 89 -11.97 4.45 -15.69
C THR A 89 -11.30 5.12 -14.48
N TRP A 90 -10.88 4.32 -13.49
CA TRP A 90 -10.23 4.78 -12.28
C TRP A 90 -8.96 3.99 -11.99
N VAL A 91 -7.90 4.70 -11.63
CA VAL A 91 -6.60 4.12 -11.26
C VAL A 91 -6.23 4.51 -9.84
N PHE A 92 -5.75 3.55 -9.07
CA PHE A 92 -5.21 3.75 -7.73
C PHE A 92 -3.78 3.23 -7.66
N VAL A 93 -2.83 4.10 -7.33
CA VAL A 93 -1.42 3.70 -7.12
C VAL A 93 -1.17 3.54 -5.64
N CYS A 94 -0.79 2.34 -5.22
CA CYS A 94 -0.73 1.96 -3.82
C CYS A 94 0.47 1.04 -3.55
N ASP A 95 1.11 1.21 -2.39
CA ASP A 95 2.19 0.33 -1.95
C ASP A 95 1.63 -0.93 -1.25
N VAL A 96 2.44 -1.99 -1.14
CA VAL A 96 2.00 -3.27 -0.56
C VAL A 96 1.78 -3.21 0.97
N ASP A 97 2.26 -2.18 1.62
CA ASP A 97 2.02 -1.90 3.04
C ASP A 97 0.87 -0.92 3.28
N GLU A 98 0.08 -0.65 2.25
CA GLU A 98 -1.07 0.24 2.27
C GLU A 98 -2.35 -0.52 1.93
N TYR A 99 -3.39 -0.30 2.74
CA TYR A 99 -4.69 -0.95 2.62
C TYR A 99 -5.78 0.12 2.62
N LEU A 100 -6.46 0.30 1.49
CA LEU A 100 -7.59 1.23 1.39
C LEU A 100 -8.74 0.71 2.27
N ASN A 101 -9.28 1.59 3.10
CA ASN A 101 -10.40 1.30 3.98
C ASN A 101 -11.51 2.32 3.73
N VAL A 102 -12.58 1.90 3.08
CA VAL A 102 -13.72 2.74 2.71
C VAL A 102 -14.83 2.55 3.74
N HIS A 103 -15.25 3.63 4.39
CA HIS A 103 -16.31 3.60 5.41
C HIS A 103 -17.69 3.87 4.80
N MET A 104 -17.75 4.37 3.57
CA MET A 104 -18.96 4.73 2.85
C MET A 104 -19.66 3.51 2.27
N GLY A 105 -21.00 3.53 2.24
CA GLY A 105 -21.82 2.54 1.59
C GLY A 105 -21.47 1.09 1.94
N ASP A 106 -21.35 0.25 0.92
CA ASP A 106 -20.96 -1.17 1.07
C ASP A 106 -19.46 -1.38 1.32
N GLY A 107 -18.67 -0.31 1.34
CA GLY A 107 -17.20 -0.36 1.51
C GLY A 107 -16.43 -0.60 0.22
N SER A 108 -17.08 -0.64 -0.92
CA SER A 108 -16.41 -0.84 -2.20
C SER A 108 -15.69 0.43 -2.67
N VAL A 109 -14.71 0.26 -3.56
CA VAL A 109 -14.09 1.39 -4.28
C VAL A 109 -15.13 2.18 -5.07
N ARG A 110 -16.17 1.51 -5.57
CA ARG A 110 -17.30 2.13 -6.26
C ARG A 110 -18.08 3.07 -5.31
N ALA A 111 -18.34 2.65 -4.08
CA ALA A 111 -19.01 3.48 -3.08
C ALA A 111 -18.18 4.73 -2.74
N LEU A 112 -16.85 4.60 -2.66
CA LEU A 112 -15.94 5.74 -2.47
C LEU A 112 -16.09 6.76 -3.61
N VAL A 113 -16.01 6.30 -4.86
CA VAL A 113 -16.09 7.17 -6.03
C VAL A 113 -17.46 7.86 -6.10
N GLN A 114 -18.54 7.10 -5.99
CA GLN A 114 -19.91 7.64 -6.05
C GLN A 114 -20.20 8.64 -4.94
N GLY A 115 -19.70 8.38 -3.73
CA GLY A 115 -19.89 9.24 -2.57
C GLY A 115 -18.99 10.47 -2.52
N SER A 116 -17.98 10.57 -3.40
CA SER A 116 -17.07 11.71 -3.45
C SER A 116 -17.48 12.82 -4.43
N GLY A 117 -18.65 12.69 -5.03
CA GLY A 117 -19.26 13.73 -5.88
C GLY A 117 -19.06 13.51 -7.37
N LYS A 118 -20.02 14.06 -8.14
CA LYS A 118 -19.96 14.03 -9.59
C LYS A 118 -18.83 14.92 -10.12
N ASP A 119 -18.32 14.60 -11.29
CA ASP A 119 -17.25 15.36 -11.97
C ASP A 119 -15.94 15.45 -11.20
N THR A 120 -15.73 14.54 -10.24
CA THR A 120 -14.46 14.43 -9.51
C THR A 120 -13.41 13.74 -10.38
N ASP A 121 -12.23 14.34 -10.47
CA ASP A 121 -11.10 13.77 -11.19
C ASP A 121 -10.14 12.99 -10.28
N VAL A 122 -9.97 13.45 -9.03
CA VAL A 122 -9.04 12.88 -8.05
C VAL A 122 -9.68 12.85 -6.68
N ILE A 123 -9.67 11.69 -6.04
CA ILE A 123 -10.07 11.52 -4.64
C ILE A 123 -8.80 11.19 -3.86
N SER A 124 -8.39 12.09 -2.98
CA SER A 124 -7.18 11.97 -2.19
C SER A 124 -7.50 11.45 -0.79
N VAL A 125 -7.19 10.18 -0.56
CA VAL A 125 -7.50 9.46 0.68
C VAL A 125 -6.35 9.63 1.68
N PRO A 126 -6.60 10.15 2.90
CA PRO A 126 -5.54 10.37 3.89
C PRO A 126 -4.95 9.05 4.40
N TRP A 127 -3.64 9.05 4.68
CA TRP A 127 -3.03 7.97 5.45
C TRP A 127 -3.50 8.01 6.91
N ARG A 128 -3.73 6.83 7.45
CA ARG A 128 -3.70 6.54 8.88
C ARG A 128 -2.59 5.53 9.13
N VAL A 129 -1.58 5.95 9.90
CA VAL A 129 -0.41 5.12 10.18
C VAL A 129 -0.74 4.14 11.27
N PHE A 130 -0.39 2.86 11.06
CA PHE A 130 -0.51 1.79 12.05
C PHE A 130 0.87 1.32 12.48
N GLY A 131 1.11 1.33 13.77
CA GLY A 131 2.36 0.89 14.39
C GLY A 131 2.48 -0.63 14.51
N PRO A 132 3.61 -1.11 15.01
CA PRO A 132 3.88 -2.54 15.18
C PRO A 132 3.15 -3.17 16.38
N ASP A 133 2.55 -2.40 17.28
CA ASP A 133 1.79 -2.85 18.46
C ASP A 133 2.52 -3.94 19.26
N GLY A 134 3.82 -3.76 19.52
CA GLY A 134 4.64 -4.72 20.27
C GLY A 134 4.97 -6.03 19.53
N VAL A 135 4.66 -6.15 18.24
CA VAL A 135 4.94 -7.37 17.46
C VAL A 135 6.37 -7.39 16.96
N ASP A 136 7.20 -8.28 17.52
CA ASP A 136 8.60 -8.44 17.14
C ASP A 136 8.80 -9.36 15.93
N LYS A 137 8.01 -10.45 15.82
CA LYS A 137 8.20 -11.51 14.83
C LYS A 137 7.17 -11.48 13.71
N LEU A 138 7.58 -11.94 12.54
CA LEU A 138 6.67 -12.22 11.45
C LEU A 138 5.72 -13.38 11.83
N ILE A 139 4.44 -13.12 11.85
CA ILE A 139 3.36 -14.09 12.03
C ILE A 139 2.64 -14.27 10.69
N ASP A 140 2.36 -15.52 10.28
CA ASP A 140 1.57 -15.81 9.07
C ASP A 140 0.06 -15.57 9.34
N LYS A 141 -0.30 -14.29 9.43
CA LYS A 141 -1.68 -13.81 9.56
C LYS A 141 -1.88 -12.57 8.69
N PRO A 142 -3.11 -12.24 8.32
CA PRO A 142 -3.40 -10.99 7.62
C PRO A 142 -2.83 -9.76 8.36
N VAL A 143 -2.22 -8.84 7.62
CA VAL A 143 -1.61 -7.62 8.17
C VAL A 143 -2.63 -6.81 8.98
N THR A 144 -3.83 -6.64 8.45
CA THR A 144 -4.92 -5.87 9.05
C THR A 144 -5.43 -6.44 10.38
N GLN A 145 -5.18 -7.73 10.64
CA GLN A 145 -5.58 -8.41 11.88
C GLN A 145 -4.46 -8.49 12.92
N GLN A 146 -3.22 -8.21 12.53
CA GLN A 146 -2.08 -8.19 13.43
C GLN A 146 -1.86 -6.82 14.03
N PHE A 147 -1.98 -5.76 13.21
CA PHE A 147 -1.64 -4.40 13.56
C PHE A 147 -2.93 -3.58 13.62
N THR A 148 -3.54 -3.53 14.80
CA THR A 148 -4.85 -2.91 15.01
C THR A 148 -4.80 -1.57 15.73
N LYS A 149 -3.60 -1.11 16.12
CA LYS A 149 -3.42 0.20 16.70
C LYS A 149 -2.70 1.14 15.74
N GLY A 150 -3.22 2.33 15.60
CA GLY A 150 -2.67 3.36 14.74
C GLY A 150 -2.62 4.71 15.42
N GLU A 151 -2.20 5.72 14.66
CA GLU A 151 -2.29 7.10 15.10
C GLU A 151 -3.74 7.49 15.40
N PHE A 152 -3.93 8.34 16.41
CA PHE A 152 -5.23 8.95 16.65
C PHE A 152 -5.53 10.04 15.60
N GLU A 153 -6.78 10.48 15.55
CA GLU A 153 -7.21 11.55 14.67
C GLU A 153 -6.67 12.89 15.20
N TRP A 154 -5.66 13.41 14.52
CA TRP A 154 -4.99 14.66 14.89
C TRP A 154 -5.78 15.89 14.46
N ASP A 155 -5.71 16.94 15.23
CA ASP A 155 -6.11 18.26 14.76
C ASP A 155 -5.02 18.92 13.87
N GLU A 156 -5.34 20.06 13.26
CA GLU A 156 -4.40 20.76 12.37
C GLU A 156 -3.08 21.14 13.04
N LYS A 157 -3.07 21.39 14.35
CA LYS A 157 -1.89 21.89 15.08
C LYS A 157 -0.97 20.75 15.52
N GLU A 158 -1.53 19.61 15.84
CA GLU A 158 -0.82 18.48 16.45
C GLU A 158 -0.45 17.39 15.45
N ARG A 159 -1.02 17.43 14.25
CA ARG A 159 -0.84 16.38 13.25
C ARG A 159 0.63 16.20 12.82
N PRO A 160 1.20 15.00 12.97
CA PRO A 160 2.56 14.74 12.52
C PRO A 160 2.64 14.79 10.98
N THR A 161 3.82 15.11 10.46
CA THR A 161 4.05 15.20 9.01
C THR A 161 3.63 13.94 8.25
N THR A 162 3.75 12.76 8.87
CA THR A 162 3.32 11.47 8.32
C THR A 162 1.83 11.38 8.08
N GLY A 163 1.01 11.89 8.98
CA GLY A 163 -0.43 11.90 8.86
C GLY A 163 -0.97 12.88 7.80
N LYS A 164 -0.12 13.74 7.24
CA LYS A 164 -0.47 14.66 6.15
C LYS A 164 -0.42 14.03 4.76
N PHE A 165 0.13 12.83 4.62
CA PHE A 165 0.22 12.17 3.33
C PHE A 165 -1.12 11.58 2.88
N VAL A 166 -1.30 11.50 1.57
CA VAL A 166 -2.47 10.90 0.92
C VAL A 166 -2.05 9.89 -0.14
N LYS A 167 -2.97 9.00 -0.48
CA LYS A 167 -2.95 8.23 -1.72
C LYS A 167 -4.20 8.57 -2.52
N SER A 168 -4.08 8.66 -3.83
CA SER A 168 -5.18 9.14 -4.66
C SER A 168 -5.67 8.07 -5.62
N ILE A 169 -7.00 7.90 -5.66
CA ILE A 169 -7.68 7.28 -6.77
C ILE A 169 -8.11 8.37 -7.74
N TYR A 170 -7.91 8.19 -9.03
CA TYR A 170 -8.16 9.23 -10.02
C TYR A 170 -8.66 8.66 -11.33
N THR A 171 -9.39 9.49 -12.08
CA THR A 171 -9.86 9.15 -13.43
C THR A 171 -8.67 8.98 -14.37
N ASN A 172 -8.75 8.00 -15.25
CA ASN A 172 -7.73 7.80 -16.28
C ASN A 172 -8.08 8.57 -17.56
N GLN A 173 -8.24 9.87 -17.43
CA GLN A 173 -8.55 10.77 -18.55
C GLN A 173 -7.28 11.52 -19.01
N ASP A 174 -7.36 12.13 -20.16
CA ASP A 174 -6.26 12.89 -20.79
C ASP A 174 -5.82 14.16 -20.02
N LYS A 175 -6.28 14.31 -18.78
CA LYS A 175 -5.91 15.43 -17.89
C LYS A 175 -4.54 15.25 -17.22
N PHE A 176 -3.99 14.03 -17.23
CA PHE A 176 -2.81 13.70 -16.47
C PHE A 176 -1.63 13.32 -17.36
N GLN A 177 -0.50 13.98 -17.13
CA GLN A 177 0.76 13.68 -17.80
C GLN A 177 1.30 12.29 -17.46
N ARG A 178 1.09 11.86 -16.21
CA ARG A 178 1.60 10.59 -15.69
C ARG A 178 1.01 10.18 -14.35
N MET A 179 1.06 8.90 -14.07
CA MET A 179 0.83 8.36 -12.73
C MET A 179 1.90 8.85 -11.75
N GLY A 180 1.50 9.09 -10.50
CA GLY A 180 2.42 9.39 -9.39
C GLY A 180 2.13 8.50 -8.19
N LEU A 181 3.09 8.41 -7.26
CA LEU A 181 2.98 7.54 -6.07
C LEU A 181 1.88 7.96 -5.09
N HIS A 182 1.62 9.26 -5.01
CA HIS A 182 0.64 9.83 -4.09
C HIS A 182 -0.57 10.40 -4.83
N ALA A 183 -0.32 11.04 -5.96
CA ALA A 183 -1.35 11.60 -6.82
C ALA A 183 -0.86 11.67 -8.25
N PRO A 184 -1.75 11.69 -9.26
CA PRO A 184 -1.36 11.90 -10.64
C PRO A 184 -0.78 13.30 -10.83
N VAL A 185 0.09 13.45 -11.80
CA VAL A 185 0.63 14.75 -12.22
C VAL A 185 -0.21 15.27 -13.38
N SER A 186 -0.87 16.41 -13.19
CA SER A 186 -1.69 17.03 -14.22
C SER A 186 -0.84 17.52 -15.39
N LEU A 187 -1.43 17.53 -16.58
CA LEU A 187 -0.93 18.29 -17.70
C LEU A 187 -0.98 19.80 -17.37
N GLU A 188 -0.12 20.60 -17.98
CA GLU A 188 0.02 22.02 -17.66
C GLU A 188 -1.29 22.79 -17.92
N GLU A 189 -1.97 22.50 -19.02
CA GLU A 189 -3.27 23.08 -19.38
C GLU A 189 -4.42 22.69 -18.45
N HIS A 190 -4.24 21.64 -17.65
CA HIS A 190 -5.24 21.16 -16.68
C HIS A 190 -4.89 21.46 -15.23
N VAL A 191 -3.79 22.17 -14.98
CA VAL A 191 -3.46 22.69 -13.66
C VAL A 191 -4.51 23.74 -13.28
N GLY A 192 -5.18 23.52 -12.14
CA GLY A 192 -6.26 24.41 -11.64
C GLY A 192 -7.67 24.06 -12.16
N THR A 193 -7.83 23.23 -13.19
CA THR A 193 -9.14 22.75 -13.65
C THR A 193 -9.44 21.32 -13.21
N THR A 194 -8.44 20.59 -12.76
CA THR A 194 -8.58 19.24 -12.20
C THR A 194 -9.31 19.31 -10.86
N LYS A 195 -10.50 18.72 -10.78
CA LYS A 195 -11.29 18.66 -9.54
C LYS A 195 -10.74 17.62 -8.60
N ARG A 196 -10.10 18.07 -7.52
CA ARG A 196 -9.54 17.23 -6.46
C ARG A 196 -10.36 17.36 -5.20
N VAL A 197 -10.72 16.22 -4.60
CA VAL A 197 -11.52 16.19 -3.37
C VAL A 197 -10.93 15.20 -2.36
N LEU A 198 -11.32 15.35 -1.10
CA LEU A 198 -11.22 14.30 -0.08
C LEU A 198 -12.39 13.32 -0.22
N PRO A 199 -12.32 12.12 0.40
CA PRO A 199 -13.47 11.22 0.51
C PRO A 199 -14.70 11.95 1.05
N GLY A 200 -15.85 11.77 0.40
CA GLY A 200 -17.09 12.51 0.74
C GLY A 200 -17.23 13.85 0.02
N GLY A 201 -16.31 14.22 -0.86
CA GLY A 201 -16.43 15.37 -1.75
C GLY A 201 -15.98 16.72 -1.16
N ALA A 202 -15.40 16.72 0.04
CA ALA A 202 -14.83 17.95 0.61
C ALA A 202 -13.66 18.46 -0.25
N ASP A 203 -13.55 19.77 -0.38
CA ASP A 203 -12.48 20.39 -1.16
C ASP A 203 -11.10 20.03 -0.60
N TYR A 204 -10.18 19.77 -1.51
CA TYR A 204 -8.82 19.38 -1.21
C TYR A 204 -7.82 20.43 -1.65
N VAL A 205 -7.19 21.07 -0.67
CA VAL A 205 -6.18 22.11 -0.94
C VAL A 205 -4.82 21.51 -0.69
N VAL A 206 -3.99 21.25 -1.77
CA VAL A 206 -2.63 20.79 -1.52
C VAL A 206 -1.70 20.55 -2.69
N ASP A 207 -0.42 20.29 -2.33
CA ASP A 207 0.73 20.01 -3.21
C ASP A 207 0.74 18.63 -3.91
N GLY A 208 -0.38 17.94 -3.94
CA GLY A 208 -0.57 16.65 -4.64
C GLY A 208 -0.11 15.41 -3.87
N LYS A 209 0.51 15.52 -2.70
CA LYS A 209 0.90 14.37 -1.86
C LYS A 209 0.62 14.55 -0.37
N ARG A 210 0.33 15.76 0.07
CA ARG A 210 0.02 16.09 1.46
C ARG A 210 -1.25 16.91 1.51
N THR A 211 -1.95 16.89 2.64
CA THR A 211 -3.09 17.76 2.91
C THR A 211 -2.92 18.46 4.25
N ASP A 212 -3.25 19.73 4.28
CA ASP A 212 -3.39 20.50 5.51
C ASP A 212 -4.83 20.45 6.07
N ASN A 213 -5.77 19.82 5.33
CA ASN A 213 -7.07 19.53 5.89
C ASN A 213 -6.94 18.60 7.11
N PRO A 214 -7.77 18.75 8.13
CA PRO A 214 -7.85 17.77 9.22
C PRO A 214 -8.05 16.36 8.66
N PRO A 215 -7.45 15.30 9.25
CA PRO A 215 -7.66 13.95 8.80
C PRO A 215 -9.08 13.51 9.10
N LEU A 216 -9.94 13.64 8.11
CA LEU A 216 -11.30 13.10 8.20
C LEU A 216 -11.28 11.64 7.76
N PHE A 217 -11.01 10.75 8.69
CA PHE A 217 -11.12 9.30 8.46
C PHE A 217 -12.56 8.79 8.35
N THR A 218 -13.53 9.69 8.53
CA THR A 218 -14.96 9.36 8.54
C THR A 218 -15.44 8.62 7.29
N HIS A 219 -14.96 9.00 6.11
CA HIS A 219 -15.43 8.44 4.83
C HIS A 219 -14.52 7.38 4.25
N ALA A 220 -13.23 7.55 4.37
CA ALA A 220 -12.22 6.58 3.98
C ALA A 220 -10.84 6.96 4.53
N GLN A 221 -9.98 5.98 4.66
CA GLN A 221 -8.57 6.13 5.00
C GLN A 221 -7.73 5.09 4.26
N VAL A 222 -6.43 5.33 4.15
CA VAL A 222 -5.46 4.31 3.75
C VAL A 222 -4.70 3.90 5.00
N ASN A 223 -4.96 2.69 5.48
CA ASN A 223 -4.20 2.12 6.58
C ASN A 223 -2.79 1.83 6.10
N HIS A 224 -1.81 2.52 6.67
CA HIS A 224 -0.41 2.41 6.28
C HIS A 224 0.39 1.66 7.35
N TYR A 225 0.71 0.42 7.06
CA TYR A 225 1.47 -0.50 7.92
C TYR A 225 2.97 -0.42 7.61
N ALA A 226 3.55 0.77 7.75
CA ALA A 226 4.91 1.09 7.31
C ALA A 226 5.99 0.21 7.94
N LEU A 227 5.80 -0.20 9.18
CA LEU A 227 6.75 -1.02 9.95
C LEU A 227 6.38 -2.50 9.92
N ARG A 228 5.09 -2.82 10.16
CA ARG A 228 4.63 -4.17 10.48
C ARG A 228 5.37 -4.68 11.73
N SER A 229 5.81 -5.96 11.77
CA SER A 229 6.67 -6.44 12.87
C SER A 229 8.10 -5.90 12.77
N MET A 230 8.84 -5.94 13.88
CA MET A 230 10.26 -5.61 13.88
C MET A 230 11.05 -6.43 12.83
N GLU A 231 10.79 -7.74 12.73
CA GLU A 231 11.44 -8.58 11.70
C GLU A 231 11.12 -8.10 10.28
N SER A 232 9.87 -7.68 10.02
CA SER A 232 9.46 -7.13 8.74
C SER A 232 10.17 -5.82 8.42
N PHE A 233 10.36 -4.98 9.42
CA PHE A 233 11.13 -3.74 9.28
C PHE A 233 12.60 -4.00 8.95
N LEU A 234 13.24 -4.99 9.59
CA LEU A 234 14.62 -5.38 9.25
C LEU A 234 14.74 -5.81 7.79
N ILE A 235 13.79 -6.62 7.29
CA ILE A 235 13.76 -7.00 5.87
C ILE A 235 13.57 -5.78 4.96
N LYS A 236 12.65 -4.87 5.33
CA LYS A 236 12.42 -3.61 4.61
C LYS A 236 13.68 -2.77 4.53
N ARG A 237 14.47 -2.69 5.61
CA ARG A 237 15.78 -2.03 5.62
C ARG A 237 16.76 -2.70 4.66
N ALA A 238 16.88 -4.03 4.74
CA ALA A 238 17.85 -4.79 3.94
C ALA A 238 17.61 -4.69 2.43
N ARG A 239 16.35 -4.61 1.99
CA ARG A 239 16.01 -4.45 0.56
C ARG A 239 16.27 -3.05 0.03
N GLY A 240 16.47 -2.06 0.92
CA GLY A 240 16.60 -0.65 0.57
C GLY A 240 15.28 0.01 0.18
N ARG A 241 15.31 1.34 0.07
CA ARG A 241 14.19 2.12 -0.48
C ARG A 241 14.23 2.14 -1.99
N ALA A 242 13.09 1.94 -2.61
CA ALA A 242 12.94 2.05 -4.06
C ALA A 242 13.23 3.47 -4.59
N ASN A 243 13.06 4.52 -3.76
CA ASN A 243 13.21 5.92 -4.18
C ASN A 243 14.51 6.61 -3.72
N HIS A 244 15.20 6.09 -2.71
CA HIS A 244 16.39 6.72 -2.13
C HIS A 244 17.38 5.64 -1.71
N SER A 245 18.22 5.21 -2.65
CA SER A 245 19.24 4.18 -2.43
C SER A 245 20.31 4.55 -1.39
N SER A 246 20.44 5.85 -1.05
CA SER A 246 21.41 6.36 -0.08
C SER A 246 20.86 6.50 1.36
N HIS A 247 19.54 6.44 1.56
CA HIS A 247 18.93 6.52 2.89
C HIS A 247 18.66 5.13 3.47
N VAL A 248 19.52 4.74 4.38
CA VAL A 248 19.35 3.51 5.17
C VAL A 248 18.25 3.73 6.21
N LEU A 249 17.23 2.88 6.26
CA LEU A 249 16.17 2.96 7.26
C LEU A 249 16.75 2.66 8.65
N GLY A 250 16.66 3.60 9.57
CA GLY A 250 17.15 3.50 10.95
C GLY A 250 16.06 3.75 11.99
N MET A 251 16.47 4.02 13.25
CA MET A 251 15.55 4.33 14.35
C MET A 251 14.67 5.53 14.07
N GLU A 252 15.19 6.59 13.41
CA GLU A 252 14.38 7.75 13.02
C GLU A 252 13.15 7.36 12.19
N TYR A 253 13.30 6.39 11.27
CA TYR A 253 12.16 5.90 10.50
C TYR A 253 11.24 5.05 11.37
N TRP A 254 11.78 4.21 12.24
CA TRP A 254 11.00 3.42 13.18
C TRP A 254 10.14 4.30 14.09
N ASP A 255 10.77 5.24 14.80
CA ASP A 255 10.09 6.13 15.73
C ASP A 255 9.00 6.97 15.07
N ARG A 256 9.26 7.40 13.83
CA ARG A 256 8.30 8.16 13.04
C ARG A 256 7.02 7.40 12.73
N PHE A 257 7.08 6.08 12.57
CA PHE A 257 5.94 5.24 12.19
C PHE A 257 5.48 4.31 13.31
N ASN A 258 6.08 4.36 14.48
CA ASN A 258 5.71 3.57 15.65
C ASN A 258 4.55 4.23 16.41
N LEU A 259 3.43 4.40 15.74
CA LEU A 259 2.22 5.05 16.27
C LEU A 259 1.19 3.99 16.62
N ASN A 260 0.89 3.84 17.92
CA ASN A 260 0.02 2.78 18.47
C ASN A 260 -1.03 3.36 19.43
N ASP A 261 -1.50 4.56 19.17
CA ASP A 261 -2.27 5.38 20.12
C ASP A 261 -3.72 4.88 20.26
N GLU A 262 -4.35 4.55 19.13
CA GLU A 262 -5.79 4.23 19.10
C GLU A 262 -6.03 2.90 18.38
N LYS A 263 -6.92 2.07 18.95
CA LYS A 263 -7.37 0.84 18.32
C LYS A 263 -8.40 1.15 17.23
N ASP A 264 -8.09 0.74 16.00
CA ASP A 264 -9.00 0.81 14.86
C ASP A 264 -9.11 -0.55 14.16
N THR A 265 -10.29 -1.09 14.16
CA THR A 265 -10.67 -2.34 13.49
C THR A 265 -11.73 -2.12 12.42
N SER A 266 -11.93 -0.89 11.96
CA SER A 266 -12.94 -0.55 10.94
C SER A 266 -12.73 -1.30 9.61
N ILE A 267 -11.48 -1.68 9.31
CA ILE A 267 -11.10 -2.49 8.15
C ILE A 267 -11.60 -3.94 8.22
N ASP A 268 -12.03 -4.41 9.39
CA ASP A 268 -12.56 -5.77 9.60
C ASP A 268 -13.84 -6.05 8.80
N ARG A 269 -14.47 -5.02 8.24
CA ARG A 269 -15.58 -5.21 7.29
C ARG A 269 -15.21 -6.08 6.09
N TYR A 270 -13.94 -6.12 5.69
CA TYR A 270 -13.43 -6.95 4.59
C TYR A 270 -12.92 -8.32 5.05
N LYS A 271 -12.81 -8.55 6.36
CA LYS A 271 -12.17 -9.73 6.95
C LYS A 271 -12.71 -11.04 6.37
N SER A 272 -14.02 -11.22 6.37
CA SER A 272 -14.64 -12.48 5.90
C SER A 272 -14.32 -12.75 4.42
N ALA A 273 -14.44 -11.74 3.55
CA ALA A 273 -14.17 -11.89 2.13
C ALA A 273 -12.66 -12.13 1.87
N THR A 274 -11.80 -11.39 2.57
CA THR A 274 -10.33 -11.52 2.46
C THR A 274 -9.87 -12.90 2.93
N GLU A 275 -10.30 -13.35 4.11
CA GLU A 275 -9.93 -14.68 4.65
C GLU A 275 -10.39 -15.81 3.73
N LYS A 276 -11.61 -15.72 3.19
CA LYS A 276 -12.13 -16.70 2.23
C LYS A 276 -11.22 -16.80 1.02
N LEU A 277 -10.89 -15.67 0.40
CA LEU A 277 -10.05 -15.66 -0.81
C LEU A 277 -8.61 -16.10 -0.49
N VAL A 278 -8.01 -15.67 0.61
CA VAL A 278 -6.68 -16.14 1.04
C VAL A 278 -6.66 -17.66 1.23
N LYS A 279 -7.72 -18.22 1.81
CA LYS A 279 -7.85 -19.68 1.96
C LYS A 279 -7.94 -20.37 0.61
N GLU A 280 -8.72 -19.86 -0.33
CA GLU A 280 -8.84 -20.37 -1.71
C GLU A 280 -7.49 -20.30 -2.44
N LEU A 281 -6.78 -19.18 -2.36
CA LEU A 281 -5.46 -19.02 -2.96
C LEU A 281 -4.41 -19.97 -2.36
N LYS A 282 -4.41 -20.16 -1.04
CA LYS A 282 -3.52 -21.11 -0.36
C LYS A 282 -3.88 -22.58 -0.64
N ALA A 283 -5.09 -22.87 -1.11
CA ALA A 283 -5.51 -24.22 -1.51
C ALA A 283 -4.95 -24.60 -2.90
N ASP A 284 -4.57 -23.66 -3.74
CA ASP A 284 -3.74 -23.97 -4.92
C ASP A 284 -2.40 -24.51 -4.45
N LYS A 285 -2.05 -25.73 -4.86
CA LYS A 285 -0.88 -26.46 -4.36
C LYS A 285 0.42 -25.68 -4.57
N MET A 286 0.60 -25.09 -5.75
CA MET A 286 1.81 -24.34 -6.09
C MET A 286 1.90 -23.04 -5.27
N LEU A 287 0.82 -22.27 -5.23
CA LEU A 287 0.77 -21.00 -4.52
C LEU A 287 0.89 -21.19 -3.00
N GLY A 288 0.27 -22.23 -2.44
CA GLY A 288 0.39 -22.59 -1.02
C GLY A 288 1.83 -22.95 -0.63
N GLU A 289 2.54 -23.73 -1.46
CA GLU A 289 3.95 -24.05 -1.22
C GLU A 289 4.86 -22.81 -1.39
N LEU A 290 4.60 -21.96 -2.37
CA LEU A 290 5.33 -20.70 -2.53
C LEU A 290 5.14 -19.78 -1.33
N HIS A 291 3.92 -19.68 -0.79
CA HIS A 291 3.64 -18.89 0.41
C HIS A 291 4.40 -19.42 1.64
N LYS A 292 4.43 -20.73 1.86
CA LYS A 292 5.25 -21.33 2.94
C LYS A 292 6.73 -20.99 2.77
N LYS A 293 7.27 -21.10 1.55
CA LYS A 293 8.65 -20.70 1.24
C LYS A 293 8.89 -19.21 1.52
N ALA A 294 7.93 -18.35 1.19
CA ALA A 294 7.96 -16.92 1.44
C ALA A 294 8.12 -16.61 2.94
N VAL A 295 7.23 -17.16 3.77
CA VAL A 295 7.29 -16.99 5.22
C VAL A 295 8.60 -17.54 5.80
N ALA A 296 9.05 -18.71 5.35
CA ALA A 296 10.31 -19.28 5.78
C ALA A 296 11.53 -18.45 5.37
N TRP A 297 11.52 -17.90 4.16
CA TRP A 297 12.58 -17.03 3.67
C TRP A 297 12.71 -15.77 4.54
N HIS A 298 11.60 -15.08 4.82
CA HIS A 298 11.56 -13.89 5.66
C HIS A 298 12.06 -14.16 7.08
N LYS A 299 11.59 -15.24 7.71
CA LYS A 299 12.04 -15.64 9.06
C LYS A 299 13.54 -15.91 9.12
N ARG A 300 14.08 -16.65 8.14
CA ARG A 300 15.53 -16.92 8.07
C ARG A 300 16.33 -15.64 7.87
N LYS A 301 15.90 -14.76 6.95
CA LYS A 301 16.58 -13.50 6.65
C LYS A 301 16.60 -12.57 7.87
N ALA A 302 15.44 -12.40 8.52
CA ALA A 302 15.35 -11.60 9.75
C ALA A 302 16.20 -12.18 10.88
N GLY A 303 16.19 -13.52 11.04
CA GLY A 303 17.04 -14.21 12.03
C GLY A 303 18.52 -13.96 11.80
N ALA A 304 18.99 -14.06 10.55
CA ALA A 304 20.37 -13.76 10.19
C ALA A 304 20.74 -12.29 10.51
N MET A 305 19.85 -11.33 10.22
CA MET A 305 20.10 -9.92 10.51
C MET A 305 20.14 -9.61 12.01
N LYS A 306 19.35 -10.31 12.83
CA LYS A 306 19.37 -10.14 14.29
C LYS A 306 20.63 -10.72 14.94
N MET A 307 21.34 -11.60 14.23
CA MET A 307 22.60 -12.20 14.71
C MET A 307 23.84 -11.53 14.10
N ASP A 308 23.65 -10.53 13.27
CA ASP A 308 24.73 -9.78 12.65
C ASP A 308 25.19 -8.64 13.58
N PRO A 309 26.44 -8.66 14.09
CA PRO A 309 26.96 -7.62 14.98
C PRO A 309 26.92 -6.21 14.37
N GLU A 310 27.02 -6.09 13.03
CA GLU A 310 26.92 -4.79 12.35
C GLU A 310 25.50 -4.19 12.44
N MET A 311 24.53 -5.00 12.84
CA MET A 311 23.14 -4.59 13.02
C MET A 311 22.77 -4.27 14.48
N ASP A 312 23.67 -4.48 15.45
CA ASP A 312 23.37 -4.32 16.89
C ASP A 312 22.94 -2.88 17.24
N GLU A 313 23.55 -1.87 16.65
CA GLU A 313 23.16 -0.46 16.84
C GLU A 313 21.67 -0.18 16.49
N LEU A 314 21.06 -1.04 15.68
CA LEU A 314 19.65 -0.94 15.32
C LEU A 314 18.81 -1.98 16.05
N THR A 315 19.24 -3.24 16.10
CA THR A 315 18.42 -4.34 16.62
C THR A 315 18.19 -4.26 18.12
N VAL A 316 19.18 -3.77 18.88
CA VAL A 316 19.05 -3.60 20.33
C VAL A 316 18.01 -2.53 20.70
N PRO A 317 18.05 -1.30 20.18
CA PRO A 317 16.99 -0.31 20.41
C PRO A 317 15.62 -0.76 19.93
N LEU A 318 15.52 -1.43 18.77
CA LEU A 318 14.27 -1.96 18.26
C LEU A 318 13.63 -2.98 19.20
N LEU A 319 14.43 -3.90 19.74
CA LEU A 319 13.95 -4.89 20.72
C LEU A 319 13.48 -4.25 22.03
N GLN A 320 14.08 -3.15 22.44
CA GLN A 320 13.62 -2.37 23.59
C GLN A 320 12.30 -1.65 23.28
N SER A 321 12.21 -0.99 22.13
CA SER A 321 11.01 -0.27 21.69
C SER A 321 9.77 -1.16 21.52
N VAL A 322 9.95 -2.42 21.08
CA VAL A 322 8.84 -3.38 20.92
C VAL A 322 8.34 -3.91 22.28
N LYS A 323 9.17 -3.88 23.32
CA LYS A 323 8.82 -4.37 24.68
C LYS A 323 8.25 -3.27 25.58
N ALA A 324 8.43 -2.02 25.21
CA ALA A 324 7.90 -0.85 25.92
C ALA A 324 6.43 -0.61 25.57
#